data_cea2653d58f188024c49b45fa7a1cc43
#
_entry.id   cea2653d58f188024c49b45fa7a1cc43
#
_cell.length_a   1.000
_cell.length_b   1.000
_cell.length_c   1.000
_cell.angle_alpha   90.00
_cell.angle_beta   90.00
_cell.angle_gamma   90.00
#
_symmetry.space_group_name_H-M   'P 1'
#
loop_
_entity.id
_entity.type
_entity.pdbx_description
1 polymer ?
#
loop_
_entity_poly.entity_id
_entity_poly.type
_entity_poly.pdbx_seq_one_letter_code
_entity_poly.pdbx_strand_id
1 'polypeptide(L)'
;MLKNSKFKCTACGDAMITRRLPADGEYAGFSEVRDFILQGDFRFSNLETTVHNYESFASARSGGSWLCSPPGVVHDMRKFGINILTTANNHALDYSYGGLERTLHYIKEAGFPCCGTGMNLADAARPAYLDTANGRYALIGCTMTYNPEDMAGEQTKNLPGRPGVNVMRVNKKYLLPNELLGKLKEIADALNINNYDNIIRAEGYLPQLNDGEQQFGPLFFEAGEKAEIIPSIHPDDMQRMLDAIAEARFMADYIVISMHSHELSGNSKEDVDVISREFAHACIEAGADAVIGTGPHLLRGMEIYKEKPVFYGLGDFIIQLETFERAPADMFAKQKLNGNDRLDVLFNKRSGNGKRGLCYDPIMYKSVIPYWEVEAGKIVKMTFMPIEEQFCNSRGSAGFPQKNCELGIMEHFADLSSKFGTSIRIENGLGVLEL
;
A
#
# COMPACT_ATOMS: atom_id res chain seq x y z
N MET A 1 1.13 7.14 -29.03
CA MET A 1 1.77 5.81 -28.86
C MET A 1 2.64 5.51 -30.07
N LEU A 2 3.90 5.19 -29.86
CA LEU A 2 4.77 4.67 -30.90
C LEU A 2 4.22 3.31 -31.34
N LYS A 3 3.86 3.14 -32.59
CA LYS A 3 3.12 1.96 -33.16
C LYS A 3 3.81 0.59 -32.97
N ASN A 4 5.03 0.53 -32.43
CA ASN A 4 5.82 -0.69 -32.26
C ASN A 4 6.52 -0.75 -30.88
N SER A 5 6.04 -0.02 -29.87
CA SER A 5 6.66 -0.07 -28.54
C SER A 5 6.27 -1.38 -27.84
N LYS A 6 7.29 -2.06 -27.31
CA LYS A 6 7.14 -3.22 -26.45
C LYS A 6 7.50 -2.81 -25.03
N PHE A 7 6.51 -2.78 -24.14
CA PHE A 7 6.69 -2.45 -22.74
C PHE A 7 6.89 -3.71 -21.93
N LYS A 8 7.89 -3.71 -21.05
CA LYS A 8 8.20 -4.83 -20.16
C LYS A 8 8.19 -4.35 -18.73
N CYS A 9 7.41 -4.98 -17.89
CA CYS A 9 7.21 -4.58 -16.53
C CYS A 9 7.43 -5.75 -15.57
N THR A 10 8.03 -5.47 -14.42
CA THR A 10 7.98 -6.32 -13.23
C THR A 10 7.50 -5.51 -12.04
N ALA A 11 6.77 -6.14 -11.15
CA ALA A 11 6.30 -5.52 -9.93
C ALA A 11 6.57 -6.41 -8.72
N CYS A 12 7.10 -5.79 -7.68
CA CYS A 12 7.24 -6.41 -6.36
C CYS A 12 6.22 -5.78 -5.41
N GLY A 13 5.83 -6.53 -4.37
CA GLY A 13 4.94 -6.06 -3.33
C GLY A 13 5.60 -5.07 -2.37
N ASP A 14 5.18 -5.10 -1.12
CA ASP A 14 5.63 -4.20 -0.08
C ASP A 14 7.05 -4.53 0.40
N ALA A 15 7.90 -3.53 0.51
CA ALA A 15 9.25 -3.65 1.01
C ALA A 15 9.40 -2.98 2.38
N MET A 16 9.12 -3.74 3.43
CA MET A 16 9.40 -3.36 4.82
C MET A 16 10.85 -3.75 5.17
N ILE A 17 11.80 -3.13 4.49
CA ILE A 17 13.24 -3.44 4.60
C ILE A 17 13.89 -2.63 5.71
N THR A 18 14.06 -3.17 6.92
CA THR A 18 14.65 -2.45 8.07
C THR A 18 16.10 -2.83 8.36
N ARG A 19 16.68 -3.79 7.64
CA ARG A 19 18.10 -4.11 7.72
C ARG A 19 18.71 -4.23 6.32
N ARG A 20 20.01 -3.97 6.27
CA ARG A 20 20.81 -4.04 5.05
C ARG A 20 20.94 -5.46 4.51
N LEU A 21 21.11 -5.59 3.21
CA LEU A 21 21.62 -6.83 2.62
C LEU A 21 22.96 -7.24 3.28
N PRO A 22 23.32 -8.54 3.27
CA PRO A 22 24.65 -8.98 3.68
C PRO A 22 25.77 -8.17 3.02
N ALA A 23 26.94 -8.11 3.66
CA ALA A 23 28.04 -7.24 3.23
C ALA A 23 28.54 -7.55 1.80
N ASP A 24 28.47 -8.81 1.36
CA ASP A 24 28.74 -9.25 -0.01
C ASP A 24 27.62 -8.88 -1.00
N GLY A 25 26.49 -8.38 -0.49
CA GLY A 25 25.32 -8.00 -1.28
C GLY A 25 24.45 -9.17 -1.72
N GLU A 26 24.78 -10.40 -1.33
CA GLU A 26 24.09 -11.61 -1.77
C GLU A 26 23.72 -12.52 -0.60
N TYR A 27 22.68 -13.32 -0.80
CA TYR A 27 22.24 -14.43 0.05
C TYR A 27 21.68 -15.54 -0.86
N ALA A 28 21.46 -16.73 -0.31
CA ALA A 28 20.94 -17.86 -1.11
C ALA A 28 19.57 -17.49 -1.71
N GLY A 29 19.47 -17.53 -3.06
CA GLY A 29 18.28 -17.15 -3.81
C GLY A 29 18.23 -15.70 -4.31
N PHE A 30 19.15 -14.81 -3.87
CA PHE A 30 19.16 -13.41 -4.28
C PHE A 30 19.27 -13.23 -5.81
N SER A 31 20.24 -13.87 -6.44
CA SER A 31 20.49 -13.71 -7.88
C SER A 31 19.31 -14.19 -8.73
N GLU A 32 18.63 -15.26 -8.33
CA GLU A 32 17.47 -15.78 -9.06
C GLU A 32 16.29 -14.78 -9.04
N VAL A 33 16.00 -14.19 -7.89
CA VAL A 33 14.97 -13.14 -7.74
C VAL A 33 15.36 -11.89 -8.52
N ARG A 34 16.60 -11.42 -8.37
CA ARG A 34 17.12 -10.26 -9.10
C ARG A 34 17.02 -10.45 -10.61
N ASP A 35 17.46 -11.59 -11.13
CA ASP A 35 17.51 -11.86 -12.57
C ASP A 35 16.11 -11.94 -13.17
N PHE A 36 15.12 -12.39 -12.38
CA PHE A 36 13.71 -12.32 -12.78
C PHE A 36 13.20 -10.88 -12.83
N ILE A 37 13.49 -10.07 -11.82
CA ILE A 37 13.11 -8.63 -11.77
C ILE A 37 13.74 -7.88 -12.96
N LEU A 38 14.97 -8.16 -13.31
CA LEU A 38 15.71 -7.49 -14.39
C LEU A 38 15.15 -7.76 -15.80
N GLN A 39 14.18 -8.66 -15.97
CA GLN A 39 13.49 -8.85 -17.25
C GLN A 39 12.63 -7.63 -17.63
N GLY A 40 12.11 -6.87 -16.66
CA GLY A 40 11.34 -5.66 -16.88
C GLY A 40 12.21 -4.44 -17.16
N ASP A 41 11.73 -3.50 -17.98
CA ASP A 41 12.28 -2.15 -18.11
C ASP A 41 11.78 -1.27 -16.96
N PHE A 42 10.49 -1.40 -16.61
CA PHE A 42 9.87 -0.85 -15.41
C PHE A 42 9.91 -1.91 -14.30
N ARG A 43 10.54 -1.59 -13.18
CA ARG A 43 10.77 -2.53 -12.06
C ARG A 43 10.41 -1.86 -10.75
N PHE A 44 9.20 -2.14 -10.29
CA PHE A 44 8.50 -1.46 -9.21
C PHE A 44 8.60 -2.18 -7.87
N SER A 45 8.60 -1.40 -6.77
CA SER A 45 8.23 -1.85 -5.41
C SER A 45 7.65 -0.69 -4.59
N ASN A 46 6.78 -1.00 -3.63
CA ASN A 46 6.36 -0.06 -2.60
C ASN A 46 7.37 -0.08 -1.45
N LEU A 47 8.00 1.05 -1.15
CA LEU A 47 8.91 1.19 -0.01
C LEU A 47 8.09 1.55 1.24
N GLU A 48 7.76 0.54 2.03
CA GLU A 48 6.85 0.66 3.17
C GLU A 48 7.62 0.83 4.49
N THR A 49 8.39 1.90 4.57
CA THR A 49 9.16 2.28 5.76
C THR A 49 9.64 3.71 5.63
N THR A 50 9.91 4.39 6.73
CA THR A 50 10.72 5.61 6.68
C THR A 50 12.20 5.28 6.56
N VAL A 51 12.97 6.12 5.90
CA VAL A 51 14.41 5.93 5.66
C VAL A 51 15.19 7.11 6.22
N HIS A 52 15.86 6.91 7.36
CA HIS A 52 16.67 7.95 8.00
C HIS A 52 17.52 7.37 9.15
N ASN A 53 18.46 8.17 9.66
CA ASN A 53 19.32 7.81 10.80
C ASN A 53 18.73 8.28 12.14
N TYR A 54 17.42 8.18 12.34
CA TYR A 54 16.70 8.71 13.51
C TYR A 54 16.88 10.23 13.68
N GLU A 55 16.84 10.96 12.57
CA GLU A 55 16.99 12.42 12.51
C GLU A 55 15.68 13.14 12.89
N SER A 56 14.60 12.42 13.10
CA SER A 56 13.29 12.93 13.50
C SER A 56 12.71 12.12 14.65
N PHE A 57 11.70 12.69 15.30
CA PHE A 57 10.93 12.01 16.35
C PHE A 57 9.83 11.13 15.77
N ALA A 58 9.45 10.10 16.52
CA ALA A 58 8.36 9.22 16.17
C ALA A 58 7.02 9.94 16.24
N SER A 59 6.12 9.67 15.28
CA SER A 59 4.74 10.16 15.33
C SER A 59 3.97 9.54 16.50
N ALA A 60 2.94 10.22 16.98
CA ALA A 60 2.06 9.69 18.03
C ALA A 60 1.33 8.40 17.60
N ARG A 61 1.13 8.25 16.29
CA ARG A 61 0.58 7.05 15.66
C ARG A 61 1.56 6.55 14.61
N SER A 62 1.49 5.26 14.30
CA SER A 62 2.27 4.62 13.24
C SER A 62 1.35 3.83 12.34
N GLY A 63 1.85 3.37 11.22
CA GLY A 63 1.16 2.44 10.33
C GLY A 63 0.86 1.06 10.95
N GLY A 64 1.37 0.80 12.14
CA GLY A 64 1.22 -0.46 12.89
C GLY A 64 2.42 -0.70 13.80
N SER A 65 3.60 -0.44 13.29
CA SER A 65 4.89 -0.34 13.99
C SER A 65 5.57 0.93 13.53
N TRP A 66 6.46 1.50 14.33
CA TRP A 66 7.32 2.60 13.89
C TRP A 66 8.50 2.02 13.11
N LEU A 67 8.41 2.00 11.78
CA LEU A 67 9.45 1.47 10.92
C LEU A 67 10.45 2.56 10.54
N CYS A 68 11.71 2.31 10.82
CA CYS A 68 12.82 3.15 10.43
C CYS A 68 13.95 2.30 9.89
N SER A 69 14.45 2.66 8.73
CA SER A 69 15.45 1.92 7.98
C SER A 69 16.70 2.78 7.76
N PRO A 70 17.89 2.20 7.84
CA PRO A 70 19.12 2.93 7.55
C PRO A 70 19.15 3.34 6.05
N PRO A 71 19.66 4.53 5.68
CA PRO A 71 19.63 5.05 4.31
C PRO A 71 20.18 4.11 3.24
N GLY A 72 21.13 3.26 3.62
CA GLY A 72 21.70 2.29 2.70
C GLY A 72 20.71 1.27 2.11
N VAL A 73 19.53 1.05 2.74
CA VAL A 73 18.53 0.10 2.20
C VAL A 73 18.00 0.54 0.83
N VAL A 74 17.99 1.85 0.55
CA VAL A 74 17.59 2.36 -0.77
C VAL A 74 18.53 1.85 -1.85
N HIS A 75 19.84 1.80 -1.57
CA HIS A 75 20.80 1.20 -2.48
C HIS A 75 20.66 -0.33 -2.57
N ASP A 76 20.23 -0.99 -1.50
CA ASP A 76 19.96 -2.43 -1.53
C ASP A 76 18.74 -2.74 -2.40
N MET A 77 17.69 -1.90 -2.42
CA MET A 77 16.59 -2.01 -3.40
C MET A 77 17.10 -1.96 -4.84
N ARG A 78 18.07 -1.09 -5.13
CA ARG A 78 18.68 -1.04 -6.46
C ARG A 78 19.49 -2.30 -6.83
N LYS A 79 20.11 -2.97 -5.85
CA LYS A 79 20.79 -4.24 -6.09
C LYS A 79 19.83 -5.36 -6.51
N PHE A 80 18.58 -5.34 -6.04
CA PHE A 80 17.51 -6.20 -6.53
C PHE A 80 17.08 -5.88 -7.96
N GLY A 81 17.50 -4.75 -8.52
CA GLY A 81 17.12 -4.30 -9.85
C GLY A 81 15.95 -3.33 -9.87
N ILE A 82 15.33 -3.01 -8.73
CA ILE A 82 14.24 -2.02 -8.64
C ILE A 82 14.75 -0.67 -9.17
N ASN A 83 13.94 0.03 -9.96
CA ASN A 83 14.32 1.31 -10.57
C ASN A 83 13.27 2.42 -10.42
N ILE A 84 12.10 2.14 -9.87
CA ILE A 84 11.06 3.11 -9.54
C ILE A 84 10.34 2.68 -8.24
N LEU A 85 10.00 3.64 -7.39
CA LEU A 85 9.40 3.40 -6.08
C LEU A 85 8.11 4.20 -5.89
N THR A 86 7.19 3.66 -5.08
CA THR A 86 6.18 4.46 -4.38
C THR A 86 6.47 4.47 -2.89
N THR A 87 6.07 5.54 -2.22
CA THR A 87 6.08 5.68 -0.76
C THR A 87 4.68 6.00 -0.23
N ALA A 88 3.65 5.83 -1.06
CA ALA A 88 2.26 6.02 -0.66
C ALA A 88 1.77 4.82 0.16
N ASN A 89 1.97 4.85 1.47
CA ASN A 89 1.55 3.81 2.39
C ASN A 89 1.33 4.39 3.81
N ASN A 90 0.83 3.56 4.72
CA ASN A 90 0.54 3.92 6.12
C ASN A 90 1.79 4.12 6.99
N HIS A 91 2.98 3.69 6.54
CA HIS A 91 4.25 3.86 7.26
C HIS A 91 5.04 5.11 6.85
N ALA A 92 4.55 5.87 5.87
CA ALA A 92 5.28 7.02 5.32
C ALA A 92 5.61 8.12 6.35
N LEU A 93 4.80 8.26 7.42
CA LEU A 93 4.98 9.24 8.48
C LEU A 93 5.21 8.63 9.87
N ASP A 94 5.70 7.41 9.97
CA ASP A 94 6.04 6.79 11.27
C ASP A 94 6.97 7.64 12.12
N TYR A 95 7.83 8.43 11.50
CA TYR A 95 8.73 9.40 12.14
C TYR A 95 8.42 10.84 11.73
N SER A 96 7.11 11.16 11.64
CA SER A 96 6.62 12.52 11.41
C SER A 96 7.10 13.15 10.08
N TYR A 97 6.85 14.42 9.91
CA TYR A 97 7.23 15.16 8.70
C TYR A 97 8.74 15.19 8.47
N GLY A 98 9.54 15.25 9.54
CA GLY A 98 10.99 15.18 9.42
C GLY A 98 11.50 13.82 8.93
N GLY A 99 10.86 12.72 9.35
CA GLY A 99 11.16 11.38 8.84
C GLY A 99 10.81 11.25 7.36
N LEU A 100 9.65 11.77 6.94
CA LEU A 100 9.26 11.83 5.53
C LEU A 100 10.26 12.64 4.69
N GLU A 101 10.63 13.83 5.17
CA GLU A 101 11.60 14.69 4.46
C GLU A 101 12.95 13.98 4.26
N ARG A 102 13.45 13.29 5.30
CA ARG A 102 14.69 12.51 5.18
C ARG A 102 14.53 11.32 4.23
N THR A 103 13.42 10.63 4.27
CA THR A 103 13.10 9.54 3.34
C THR A 103 13.17 10.01 1.89
N LEU A 104 12.48 11.09 1.56
CA LEU A 104 12.50 11.70 0.22
C LEU A 104 13.91 12.15 -0.18
N HIS A 105 14.69 12.71 0.76
CA HIS A 105 16.07 13.10 0.54
C HIS A 105 16.94 11.90 0.11
N TYR A 106 16.93 10.80 0.88
CA TYR A 106 17.74 9.62 0.59
C TYR A 106 17.33 8.87 -0.68
N ILE A 107 16.01 8.82 -0.97
CA ILE A 107 15.50 8.27 -2.23
C ILE A 107 16.01 9.09 -3.43
N LYS A 108 15.94 10.43 -3.34
CA LYS A 108 16.44 11.35 -4.36
C LYS A 108 17.95 11.24 -4.54
N GLU A 109 18.72 11.18 -3.44
CA GLU A 109 20.18 11.01 -3.47
C GLU A 109 20.58 9.69 -4.16
N ALA A 110 19.83 8.61 -3.91
CA ALA A 110 20.02 7.33 -4.60
C ALA A 110 19.53 7.35 -6.06
N GLY A 111 18.93 8.44 -6.54
CA GLY A 111 18.51 8.62 -7.92
C GLY A 111 17.27 7.82 -8.33
N PHE A 112 16.37 7.48 -7.39
CA PHE A 112 15.12 6.83 -7.72
C PHE A 112 14.03 7.84 -8.12
N PRO A 113 13.34 7.67 -9.26
CA PRO A 113 12.01 8.21 -9.43
C PRO A 113 11.08 7.65 -8.35
N CYS A 114 10.33 8.53 -7.69
CA CYS A 114 9.42 8.15 -6.60
C CYS A 114 8.17 9.04 -6.60
N CYS A 115 7.03 8.48 -6.23
CA CYS A 115 5.76 9.19 -6.11
C CYS A 115 4.98 8.76 -4.86
N GLY A 116 3.85 9.43 -4.63
CA GLY A 116 2.88 9.08 -3.61
C GLY A 116 3.05 9.82 -2.29
N THR A 117 4.21 10.47 -2.07
CA THR A 117 4.45 11.39 -0.95
C THR A 117 5.12 12.66 -1.45
N GLY A 118 4.97 13.76 -0.70
CA GLY A 118 5.55 15.03 -1.11
C GLY A 118 5.52 16.08 0.00
N MET A 119 6.07 17.26 -0.30
CA MET A 119 6.11 18.39 0.62
C MET A 119 4.77 19.17 0.67
N ASN A 120 3.83 18.84 -0.19
CA ASN A 120 2.45 19.32 -0.27
C ASN A 120 1.62 18.34 -1.10
N LEU A 121 0.31 18.55 -1.21
CA LEU A 121 -0.59 17.64 -1.94
C LEU A 121 -0.26 17.56 -3.43
N ALA A 122 0.05 18.68 -4.09
CA ALA A 122 0.41 18.67 -5.50
C ALA A 122 1.68 17.84 -5.75
N ASP A 123 2.67 17.92 -4.85
CA ASP A 123 3.91 17.13 -4.90
C ASP A 123 3.62 15.64 -4.67
N ALA A 124 2.78 15.31 -3.68
CA ALA A 124 2.43 13.93 -3.34
C ALA A 124 1.61 13.23 -4.44
N ALA A 125 0.77 13.97 -5.15
CA ALA A 125 -0.09 13.46 -6.22
C ALA A 125 0.61 13.36 -7.58
N ARG A 126 1.78 13.99 -7.73
CA ARG A 126 2.50 14.06 -9.01
C ARG A 126 2.98 12.70 -9.49
N PRO A 127 2.83 12.38 -10.80
CA PRO A 127 3.44 11.18 -11.38
C PRO A 127 4.97 11.20 -11.26
N ALA A 128 5.58 10.04 -11.03
CA ALA A 128 7.01 9.82 -11.23
C ALA A 128 7.24 9.24 -12.61
N TYR A 129 8.24 9.75 -13.33
CA TYR A 129 8.56 9.32 -14.69
C TYR A 129 9.86 8.53 -14.73
N LEU A 130 9.87 7.47 -15.54
CA LEU A 130 11.03 6.62 -15.80
C LEU A 130 11.24 6.50 -17.32
N ASP A 131 12.35 7.05 -17.80
CA ASP A 131 12.77 6.91 -19.19
C ASP A 131 13.51 5.59 -19.40
N THR A 132 13.13 4.85 -20.44
CA THR A 132 13.76 3.61 -20.86
C THR A 132 13.99 3.61 -22.37
N ALA A 133 14.72 2.61 -22.87
CA ALA A 133 14.94 2.46 -24.31
C ALA A 133 13.61 2.19 -25.08
N ASN A 134 12.60 1.65 -24.41
CA ASN A 134 11.32 1.26 -25.03
C ASN A 134 10.21 2.32 -24.88
N GLY A 135 10.48 3.41 -24.18
CA GLY A 135 9.53 4.50 -23.93
C GLY A 135 9.58 5.00 -22.50
N ARG A 136 8.74 5.98 -22.21
CA ARG A 136 8.60 6.57 -20.88
C ARG A 136 7.44 5.94 -20.13
N TYR A 137 7.71 5.50 -18.90
CA TYR A 137 6.71 5.05 -17.95
C TYR A 137 6.34 6.16 -16.98
N ALA A 138 5.08 6.20 -16.54
CA ALA A 138 4.62 7.00 -15.42
C ALA A 138 4.14 6.08 -14.30
N LEU A 139 4.47 6.41 -13.06
CA LEU A 139 3.93 5.79 -11.85
C LEU A 139 3.19 6.83 -11.04
N ILE A 140 1.94 6.55 -10.65
CA ILE A 140 1.14 7.37 -9.76
C ILE A 140 0.82 6.54 -8.52
N GLY A 141 1.23 7.02 -7.33
CA GLY A 141 1.03 6.31 -6.08
C GLY A 141 -0.04 6.95 -5.21
N CYS A 142 -0.87 6.13 -4.56
CA CYS A 142 -1.83 6.58 -3.55
C CYS A 142 -2.03 5.52 -2.46
N THR A 143 -2.62 5.94 -1.33
CA THR A 143 -3.02 5.03 -0.25
C THR A 143 -4.45 5.30 0.21
N MET A 144 -5.18 4.21 0.52
CA MET A 144 -6.47 4.25 1.21
C MET A 144 -6.32 4.00 2.73
N THR A 145 -5.11 3.61 3.17
CA THR A 145 -4.79 3.35 4.57
C THR A 145 -3.84 4.41 5.10
N TYR A 146 -4.29 5.20 6.06
CA TYR A 146 -3.56 6.36 6.58
C TYR A 146 -4.10 6.79 7.94
N ASN A 147 -3.33 7.55 8.71
CA ASN A 147 -3.85 8.36 9.80
C ASN A 147 -4.21 9.77 9.27
N PRO A 148 -5.19 10.48 9.83
CA PRO A 148 -5.58 11.81 9.34
C PRO A 148 -4.41 12.82 9.26
N GLU A 149 -3.44 12.71 10.14
CA GLU A 149 -2.24 13.53 10.17
C GLU A 149 -1.25 13.25 9.03
N ASP A 150 -1.38 12.08 8.35
CA ASP A 150 -0.49 11.66 7.27
C ASP A 150 -0.85 12.32 5.93
N MET A 151 -2.07 12.87 5.81
CA MET A 151 -2.56 13.45 4.58
C MET A 151 -1.73 14.67 4.16
N ALA A 152 -1.24 14.66 2.93
CA ALA A 152 -0.67 15.87 2.32
C ALA A 152 -1.75 16.97 2.24
N GLY A 153 -1.36 18.22 2.46
CA GLY A 153 -2.26 19.38 2.41
C GLY A 153 -1.92 20.33 1.27
N GLU A 154 -2.96 20.98 0.73
CA GLU A 154 -2.81 21.99 -0.30
C GLU A 154 -1.98 23.19 0.19
N GLN A 155 -1.23 23.79 -0.72
CA GLN A 155 -0.60 25.07 -0.49
C GLN A 155 -1.47 26.22 -0.99
N THR A 156 -1.32 27.37 -0.37
CA THR A 156 -1.95 28.60 -0.83
C THR A 156 -0.88 29.62 -1.23
N LYS A 157 -1.31 30.78 -1.74
CA LYS A 157 -0.37 31.88 -2.06
C LYS A 157 0.43 32.35 -0.83
N ASN A 158 -0.14 32.19 0.36
CA ASN A 158 0.38 32.79 1.59
C ASN A 158 0.86 31.75 2.64
N LEU A 159 0.56 30.47 2.42
CA LEU A 159 0.94 29.40 3.34
C LEU A 159 1.50 28.21 2.57
N PRO A 160 2.59 27.59 3.05
CA PRO A 160 3.06 26.34 2.48
C PRO A 160 2.02 25.24 2.68
N GLY A 161 2.01 24.24 1.80
CA GLY A 161 1.25 23.03 1.98
C GLY A 161 1.82 22.18 3.10
N ARG A 162 1.04 21.20 3.57
CA ARG A 162 1.48 20.22 4.55
C ARG A 162 2.14 19.04 3.84
N PRO A 163 3.37 18.64 4.24
CA PRO A 163 3.97 17.40 3.77
C PRO A 163 3.09 16.19 4.11
N GLY A 164 3.12 15.16 3.28
CA GLY A 164 2.33 13.96 3.55
C GLY A 164 2.17 13.05 2.34
N VAL A 165 1.14 12.21 2.43
CA VAL A 165 0.83 11.15 1.48
C VAL A 165 -0.33 11.57 0.56
N ASN A 166 -0.31 11.09 -0.69
CA ASN A 166 -1.43 11.16 -1.61
C ASN A 166 -2.51 10.14 -1.19
N VAL A 167 -3.46 10.61 -0.40
CA VAL A 167 -4.52 9.79 0.19
C VAL A 167 -5.74 9.73 -0.73
N MET A 168 -6.35 8.57 -0.82
CA MET A 168 -7.68 8.34 -1.37
C MET A 168 -8.64 8.08 -0.20
N ARG A 169 -9.34 9.12 0.26
CA ARG A 169 -10.29 9.01 1.38
C ARG A 169 -11.46 8.12 1.02
N VAL A 170 -11.75 7.14 1.86
CA VAL A 170 -12.92 6.27 1.73
C VAL A 170 -14.02 6.76 2.67
N ASN A 171 -15.07 7.30 2.10
CA ASN A 171 -16.30 7.65 2.82
C ASN A 171 -17.13 6.39 3.02
N LYS A 172 -17.75 6.25 4.19
CA LYS A 172 -18.64 5.12 4.51
C LYS A 172 -20.02 5.66 4.88
N LYS A 173 -21.02 5.37 4.05
CA LYS A 173 -22.41 5.66 4.34
C LYS A 173 -23.02 4.46 5.06
N TYR A 174 -23.55 4.67 6.26
CA TYR A 174 -24.14 3.63 7.08
C TYR A 174 -25.67 3.71 6.98
N LEU A 175 -26.28 2.64 6.49
CA LEU A 175 -27.74 2.53 6.37
C LEU A 175 -28.27 1.57 7.44
N LEU A 176 -29.37 1.95 8.10
CA LEU A 176 -30.06 1.10 9.07
C LEU A 176 -31.58 1.17 8.85
N PRO A 177 -32.30 0.04 9.06
CA PRO A 177 -33.75 0.07 9.19
C PRO A 177 -34.20 1.02 10.30
N ASN A 178 -35.35 1.68 10.13
CA ASN A 178 -35.85 2.68 11.07
C ASN A 178 -35.94 2.18 12.53
N GLU A 179 -36.26 0.91 12.72
CA GLU A 179 -36.28 0.29 14.07
C GLU A 179 -34.91 0.35 14.74
N LEU A 180 -33.84 0.03 13.99
CA LEU A 180 -32.46 0.07 14.50
C LEU A 180 -31.96 1.50 14.69
N LEU A 181 -32.33 2.43 13.81
CA LEU A 181 -32.05 3.86 14.00
C LEU A 181 -32.68 4.39 15.28
N GLY A 182 -33.94 4.03 15.57
CA GLY A 182 -34.62 4.40 16.82
C GLY A 182 -33.86 3.91 18.05
N LYS A 183 -33.46 2.65 18.07
CA LYS A 183 -32.67 2.07 19.16
C LYS A 183 -31.29 2.73 19.30
N LEU A 184 -30.63 3.04 18.18
CA LEU A 184 -29.35 3.74 18.18
C LEU A 184 -29.48 5.13 18.81
N LYS A 185 -30.56 5.86 18.46
CA LYS A 185 -30.87 7.17 19.05
C LYS A 185 -31.11 7.06 20.55
N GLU A 186 -31.92 6.12 21.01
CA GLU A 186 -32.17 5.88 22.43
C GLU A 186 -30.89 5.65 23.23
N ILE A 187 -29.98 4.86 22.70
CA ILE A 187 -28.68 4.58 23.33
C ILE A 187 -27.82 5.87 23.35
N ALA A 188 -27.77 6.60 22.24
CA ALA A 188 -26.97 7.82 22.15
C ALA A 188 -27.48 8.89 23.16
N ASP A 189 -28.78 9.04 23.28
CA ASP A 189 -29.42 9.96 24.21
C ASP A 189 -29.19 9.54 25.68
N ALA A 190 -29.37 8.25 25.99
CA ALA A 190 -29.16 7.73 27.34
C ALA A 190 -27.72 7.88 27.85
N LEU A 191 -26.73 7.77 26.94
CA LEU A 191 -25.31 7.89 27.26
C LEU A 191 -24.75 9.31 27.04
N ASN A 192 -25.56 10.24 26.54
CA ASN A 192 -25.16 11.61 26.20
C ASN A 192 -23.97 11.67 25.20
N ILE A 193 -23.87 10.71 24.30
CA ILE A 193 -22.70 10.55 23.40
C ILE A 193 -22.52 11.80 22.51
N ASN A 194 -23.61 12.39 22.00
CA ASN A 194 -23.55 13.49 21.04
C ASN A 194 -23.66 14.87 21.69
N ASN A 195 -23.70 14.97 23.03
CA ASN A 195 -24.03 16.26 23.71
C ASN A 195 -23.09 17.39 23.33
N TYR A 196 -21.78 17.14 23.27
CA TYR A 196 -20.81 18.16 22.88
C TYR A 196 -21.07 18.64 21.46
N ASP A 197 -21.21 17.72 20.51
CA ASP A 197 -21.45 18.02 19.09
C ASP A 197 -22.80 18.75 18.91
N ASN A 198 -23.83 18.39 19.69
CA ASN A 198 -25.13 19.08 19.67
C ASN A 198 -25.02 20.54 20.16
N ILE A 199 -24.21 20.80 21.18
CA ILE A 199 -23.96 22.16 21.68
C ILE A 199 -23.25 22.98 20.61
N ILE A 200 -22.12 22.53 20.09
CA ILE A 200 -21.34 23.30 19.10
C ILE A 200 -22.06 23.41 17.75
N ARG A 201 -22.95 22.48 17.41
CA ARG A 201 -23.87 22.59 16.27
C ARG A 201 -24.92 23.67 16.48
N ALA A 202 -25.48 23.75 17.67
CA ALA A 202 -26.42 24.84 18.04
C ALA A 202 -25.74 26.23 18.04
N GLU A 203 -24.43 26.28 18.32
CA GLU A 203 -23.60 27.49 18.22
C GLU A 203 -23.18 27.82 16.78
N GLY A 204 -23.43 26.92 15.80
CA GLY A 204 -23.12 27.13 14.39
C GLY A 204 -21.71 26.68 13.94
N TYR A 205 -20.93 26.01 14.78
CA TYR A 205 -19.61 25.51 14.44
C TYR A 205 -19.63 24.18 13.69
N LEU A 206 -20.70 23.40 13.83
CA LEU A 206 -20.90 22.17 13.05
C LEU A 206 -22.15 22.34 12.14
N PRO A 207 -22.16 21.69 10.96
CA PRO A 207 -23.33 21.67 10.10
C PRO A 207 -24.51 20.98 10.79
N GLN A 208 -25.72 21.37 10.44
CA GLN A 208 -26.91 20.66 10.88
C GLN A 208 -26.94 19.26 10.30
N LEU A 209 -27.52 18.30 11.03
CA LEU A 209 -27.77 16.98 10.50
C LEU A 209 -28.78 17.05 9.35
N ASN A 210 -28.62 16.20 8.35
CA ASN A 210 -29.59 16.06 7.28
C ASN A 210 -30.90 15.45 7.81
N ASP A 211 -32.00 15.65 7.09
CA ASP A 211 -33.29 15.06 7.46
C ASP A 211 -33.19 13.54 7.49
N GLY A 212 -33.51 12.93 8.63
CA GLY A 212 -33.43 11.48 8.85
C GLY A 212 -32.04 10.95 9.19
N GLU A 213 -31.02 11.81 9.25
CA GLU A 213 -29.68 11.43 9.68
C GLU A 213 -29.61 11.31 11.21
N GLN A 214 -28.97 10.27 11.70
CA GLN A 214 -28.73 10.01 13.11
C GLN A 214 -27.23 9.92 13.39
N GLN A 215 -26.75 10.78 14.27
CA GLN A 215 -25.35 10.72 14.74
C GLN A 215 -25.20 9.76 15.92
N PHE A 216 -24.09 9.01 15.95
CA PHE A 216 -23.63 8.23 17.09
C PHE A 216 -22.12 8.37 17.24
N GLY A 217 -21.68 9.26 18.10
CA GLY A 217 -20.28 9.67 18.20
C GLY A 217 -19.75 10.21 16.86
N PRO A 218 -18.68 9.65 16.32
CA PRO A 218 -18.12 10.09 15.03
C PRO A 218 -18.84 9.52 13.80
N LEU A 219 -19.85 8.66 13.98
CA LEU A 219 -20.54 7.98 12.88
C LEU A 219 -21.90 8.59 12.60
N PHE A 220 -22.29 8.61 11.32
CA PHE A 220 -23.55 9.12 10.83
C PHE A 220 -24.32 8.03 10.10
N PHE A 221 -25.57 7.83 10.45
CA PHE A 221 -26.45 6.78 9.94
C PHE A 221 -27.69 7.38 9.29
N GLU A 222 -28.12 6.75 8.21
CA GLU A 222 -29.36 7.12 7.49
C GLU A 222 -30.33 5.93 7.46
N ALA A 223 -31.61 6.24 7.16
CA ALA A 223 -32.62 5.22 6.97
C ALA A 223 -32.35 4.39 5.70
N GLY A 224 -32.46 3.07 5.81
CA GLY A 224 -32.35 2.12 4.71
C GLY A 224 -33.28 0.93 4.90
N GLU A 225 -33.48 0.15 3.84
CA GLU A 225 -34.28 -1.08 3.90
C GLU A 225 -33.58 -2.19 4.71
N LYS A 226 -32.27 -2.22 4.69
CA LYS A 226 -31.40 -3.19 5.39
C LYS A 226 -30.22 -2.47 6.05
N ALA A 227 -29.58 -3.15 7.01
CA ALA A 227 -28.31 -2.70 7.57
C ALA A 227 -27.22 -2.92 6.53
N GLU A 228 -26.58 -1.83 6.10
CA GLU A 228 -25.58 -1.86 5.02
C GLU A 228 -24.56 -0.73 5.19
N ILE A 229 -23.32 -1.00 4.78
CA ILE A 229 -22.27 0.02 4.64
C ILE A 229 -22.00 0.19 3.15
N ILE A 230 -22.20 1.41 2.64
CA ILE A 230 -21.90 1.75 1.25
C ILE A 230 -20.63 2.60 1.26
N PRO A 231 -19.48 2.03 0.88
CA PRO A 231 -18.25 2.79 0.77
C PRO A 231 -18.22 3.57 -0.55
N SER A 232 -17.49 4.69 -0.58
CA SER A 232 -17.21 5.47 -1.79
C SER A 232 -15.91 6.24 -1.64
N ILE A 233 -15.20 6.48 -2.73
CA ILE A 233 -14.03 7.35 -2.71
C ILE A 233 -14.49 8.80 -2.64
N HIS A 234 -13.78 9.63 -1.87
CA HIS A 234 -14.06 11.07 -1.81
C HIS A 234 -13.92 11.70 -3.19
N PRO A 235 -14.90 12.46 -3.69
CA PRO A 235 -14.93 12.97 -5.06
C PRO A 235 -13.68 13.78 -5.45
N ASP A 236 -13.19 14.65 -4.56
CA ASP A 236 -11.99 15.47 -4.85
C ASP A 236 -10.73 14.60 -5.00
N ASP A 237 -10.62 13.52 -4.23
CA ASP A 237 -9.47 12.62 -4.30
C ASP A 237 -9.52 11.81 -5.59
N MET A 238 -10.71 11.35 -5.98
CA MET A 238 -10.89 10.67 -7.26
C MET A 238 -10.58 11.62 -8.44
N GLN A 239 -11.10 12.86 -8.40
CA GLN A 239 -10.80 13.84 -9.43
C GLN A 239 -9.30 14.14 -9.55
N ARG A 240 -8.60 14.30 -8.42
CA ARG A 240 -7.13 14.46 -8.39
C ARG A 240 -6.41 13.29 -9.04
N MET A 241 -6.85 12.07 -8.81
CA MET A 241 -6.28 10.87 -9.47
C MET A 241 -6.53 10.89 -10.99
N LEU A 242 -7.74 11.22 -11.41
CA LEU A 242 -8.09 11.32 -12.83
C LEU A 242 -7.27 12.42 -13.53
N ASP A 243 -7.07 13.56 -12.88
CA ASP A 243 -6.24 14.66 -13.41
C ASP A 243 -4.76 14.24 -13.55
N ALA A 244 -4.22 13.51 -12.56
CA ALA A 244 -2.85 12.98 -12.63
C ALA A 244 -2.68 11.94 -13.77
N ILE A 245 -3.68 11.09 -13.98
CA ILE A 245 -3.70 10.14 -15.12
C ILE A 245 -3.76 10.93 -16.44
N ALA A 246 -4.62 11.95 -16.54
CA ALA A 246 -4.75 12.78 -17.74
C ALA A 246 -3.43 13.50 -18.05
N GLU A 247 -2.73 14.05 -17.05
CA GLU A 247 -1.39 14.62 -17.22
C GLU A 247 -0.39 13.56 -17.72
N ALA A 248 -0.34 12.42 -17.06
CA ALA A 248 0.59 11.34 -17.41
C ALA A 248 0.41 10.86 -18.86
N ARG A 249 -0.82 10.86 -19.40
CA ARG A 249 -1.10 10.48 -20.80
C ARG A 249 -0.45 11.40 -21.84
N PHE A 250 -0.15 12.66 -21.50
CA PHE A 250 0.60 13.56 -22.35
C PHE A 250 2.11 13.36 -22.25
N MET A 251 2.58 12.81 -21.12
CA MET A 251 3.99 12.78 -20.74
C MET A 251 4.63 11.40 -20.83
N ALA A 252 3.83 10.32 -20.87
CA ALA A 252 4.32 8.94 -20.83
C ALA A 252 3.59 8.05 -21.85
N ASP A 253 4.25 6.96 -22.19
CA ASP A 253 3.74 5.93 -23.11
C ASP A 253 3.01 4.78 -22.39
N TYR A 254 3.34 4.56 -21.10
CA TYR A 254 2.74 3.50 -20.26
C TYR A 254 2.53 4.02 -18.84
N ILE A 255 1.31 3.90 -18.32
CA ILE A 255 0.90 4.49 -17.04
C ILE A 255 0.54 3.38 -16.06
N VAL A 256 1.21 3.37 -14.92
CA VAL A 256 0.98 2.42 -13.83
C VAL A 256 0.46 3.16 -12.59
N ILE A 257 -0.60 2.61 -11.98
CA ILE A 257 -1.11 3.09 -10.70
C ILE A 257 -0.64 2.13 -9.61
N SER A 258 -0.10 2.67 -8.52
CA SER A 258 0.15 1.93 -7.28
C SER A 258 -0.88 2.33 -6.24
N MET A 259 -1.64 1.36 -5.75
CA MET A 259 -2.70 1.53 -4.76
C MET A 259 -2.34 0.73 -3.51
N HIS A 260 -2.08 1.42 -2.40
CA HIS A 260 -1.86 0.77 -1.10
C HIS A 260 -3.15 0.77 -0.29
N SER A 261 -3.67 -0.42 0.10
CA SER A 261 -4.96 -0.52 0.79
C SER A 261 -5.06 -1.73 1.71
N HIS A 262 -5.45 -1.49 2.97
CA HIS A 262 -5.83 -2.53 3.93
C HIS A 262 -7.37 -2.69 4.03
N GLU A 263 -8.14 -2.07 3.14
CA GLU A 263 -9.59 -2.21 3.14
C GLU A 263 -9.97 -3.68 2.92
N LEU A 264 -11.02 -4.11 3.62
CA LEU A 264 -11.50 -5.49 3.64
C LEU A 264 -12.94 -5.57 3.17
N SER A 265 -13.26 -6.64 2.45
CA SER A 265 -14.63 -7.07 2.19
C SER A 265 -14.85 -8.44 2.84
N GLY A 266 -15.91 -8.56 3.67
CA GLY A 266 -16.22 -9.83 4.32
C GLY A 266 -15.30 -10.19 5.50
N ASN A 267 -14.95 -11.47 5.62
CA ASN A 267 -14.25 -12.04 6.76
C ASN A 267 -12.83 -12.53 6.46
N SER A 268 -12.37 -12.43 5.22
CA SER A 268 -11.02 -12.83 4.79
C SER A 268 -10.22 -11.62 4.33
N LYS A 269 -8.93 -11.59 4.70
CA LYS A 269 -7.99 -10.58 4.17
C LYS A 269 -7.67 -10.78 2.69
N GLU A 270 -7.93 -11.97 2.16
CA GLU A 270 -7.73 -12.32 0.74
C GLU A 270 -8.84 -11.78 -0.16
N ASP A 271 -10.00 -11.46 0.42
CA ASP A 271 -11.13 -10.94 -0.35
C ASP A 271 -10.86 -9.49 -0.73
N VAL A 272 -10.97 -9.20 -2.02
CA VAL A 272 -10.82 -7.85 -2.55
C VAL A 272 -12.07 -7.04 -2.22
N ASP A 273 -11.88 -5.91 -1.59
CA ASP A 273 -12.98 -4.99 -1.28
C ASP A 273 -13.51 -4.29 -2.55
N VAL A 274 -14.78 -3.88 -2.48
CA VAL A 274 -15.49 -3.26 -3.61
C VAL A 274 -14.80 -1.96 -4.05
N ILE A 275 -14.31 -1.16 -3.10
CA ILE A 275 -13.71 0.15 -3.39
C ILE A 275 -12.37 0.02 -4.10
N SER A 276 -11.53 -0.91 -3.70
CA SER A 276 -10.26 -1.19 -4.40
C SER A 276 -10.51 -1.61 -5.85
N ARG A 277 -11.56 -2.40 -6.08
CA ARG A 277 -11.95 -2.84 -7.42
C ARG A 277 -12.50 -1.70 -8.26
N GLU A 278 -13.45 -0.93 -7.74
CA GLU A 278 -14.05 0.22 -8.43
C GLU A 278 -13.00 1.29 -8.76
N PHE A 279 -12.09 1.57 -7.82
CA PHE A 279 -10.98 2.49 -8.05
C PHE A 279 -10.07 2.02 -9.17
N ALA A 280 -9.65 0.75 -9.15
CA ALA A 280 -8.79 0.19 -10.19
C ALA A 280 -9.45 0.27 -11.57
N HIS A 281 -10.74 -0.07 -11.66
CA HIS A 281 -11.51 0.04 -12.91
C HIS A 281 -11.58 1.48 -13.40
N ALA A 282 -11.90 2.43 -12.52
CA ALA A 282 -11.96 3.85 -12.89
C ALA A 282 -10.60 4.37 -13.38
N CYS A 283 -9.48 3.97 -12.77
CA CYS A 283 -8.14 4.32 -13.24
C CYS A 283 -7.85 3.76 -14.64
N ILE A 284 -8.19 2.51 -14.90
CA ILE A 284 -8.04 1.89 -16.24
C ILE A 284 -8.93 2.61 -17.26
N GLU A 285 -10.16 2.95 -16.91
CA GLU A 285 -11.08 3.69 -17.79
C GLU A 285 -10.60 5.10 -18.11
N ALA A 286 -9.92 5.75 -17.17
CA ALA A 286 -9.27 7.05 -17.36
C ALA A 286 -7.99 6.96 -18.22
N GLY A 287 -7.46 5.76 -18.43
CA GLY A 287 -6.34 5.51 -19.32
C GLY A 287 -5.06 5.02 -18.65
N ALA A 288 -5.11 4.52 -17.45
CA ALA A 288 -4.01 3.75 -16.88
C ALA A 288 -3.84 2.41 -17.64
N ASP A 289 -2.60 1.91 -17.71
CA ASP A 289 -2.26 0.67 -18.41
C ASP A 289 -2.07 -0.52 -17.46
N ALA A 290 -1.90 -0.26 -16.16
CA ALA A 290 -1.85 -1.29 -15.12
C ALA A 290 -2.20 -0.69 -13.75
N VAL A 291 -2.73 -1.52 -12.85
CA VAL A 291 -2.90 -1.18 -11.43
C VAL A 291 -2.20 -2.24 -10.58
N ILE A 292 -1.39 -1.80 -9.61
CA ILE A 292 -0.66 -2.65 -8.69
C ILE A 292 -1.14 -2.34 -7.27
N GLY A 293 -1.87 -3.30 -6.67
CA GLY A 293 -2.31 -3.25 -5.29
C GLY A 293 -1.25 -3.78 -4.33
N THR A 294 -1.06 -3.08 -3.22
CA THR A 294 -0.19 -3.43 -2.09
C THR A 294 -0.93 -3.18 -0.76
N GLY A 295 -0.37 -3.58 0.38
CA GLY A 295 -0.89 -3.32 1.72
C GLY A 295 -1.46 -4.53 2.47
N PRO A 296 -2.15 -5.49 1.84
CA PRO A 296 -2.76 -6.60 2.61
C PRO A 296 -1.73 -7.52 3.27
N HIS A 297 -0.46 -7.44 2.89
CA HIS A 297 0.66 -8.31 3.31
C HIS A 297 0.45 -9.79 2.98
N LEU A 298 -0.41 -10.09 2.02
CA LEU A 298 -0.70 -11.43 1.51
C LEU A 298 -1.21 -11.34 0.08
N LEU A 299 -1.30 -12.48 -0.57
CA LEU A 299 -1.81 -12.54 -1.93
C LEU A 299 -3.31 -12.23 -1.98
N ARG A 300 -3.68 -11.37 -2.91
CA ARG A 300 -5.02 -11.23 -3.46
C ARG A 300 -4.97 -11.56 -4.94
N GLY A 301 -6.09 -11.97 -5.54
CA GLY A 301 -6.12 -12.32 -6.96
C GLY A 301 -5.80 -11.16 -7.90
N MET A 302 -5.68 -11.48 -9.17
CA MET A 302 -5.56 -10.49 -10.24
C MET A 302 -6.73 -10.59 -11.23
N GLU A 303 -6.97 -9.51 -11.94
CA GLU A 303 -7.99 -9.38 -12.99
C GLU A 303 -7.35 -8.85 -14.29
N ILE A 304 -7.82 -9.30 -15.43
CA ILE A 304 -7.56 -8.64 -16.71
C ILE A 304 -8.81 -7.81 -17.06
N TYR A 305 -8.74 -6.51 -16.76
CA TYR A 305 -9.84 -5.59 -17.02
C TYR A 305 -9.56 -4.74 -18.27
N LYS A 306 -10.44 -4.81 -19.29
CA LYS A 306 -10.25 -4.10 -20.58
C LYS A 306 -8.84 -4.30 -21.17
N GLU A 307 -8.38 -5.53 -21.22
CA GLU A 307 -7.04 -5.93 -21.70
C GLU A 307 -5.87 -5.39 -20.84
N LYS A 308 -6.12 -4.87 -19.63
CA LYS A 308 -5.11 -4.31 -18.72
C LYS A 308 -5.01 -5.14 -17.43
N PRO A 309 -3.80 -5.35 -16.89
CA PRO A 309 -3.64 -6.11 -15.66
C PRO A 309 -3.98 -5.25 -14.43
N VAL A 310 -4.74 -5.81 -13.52
CA VAL A 310 -5.05 -5.29 -12.20
C VAL A 310 -4.63 -6.34 -11.18
N PHE A 311 -3.63 -6.04 -10.39
CA PHE A 311 -3.18 -6.87 -9.26
C PHE A 311 -3.75 -6.29 -7.98
N TYR A 312 -4.50 -7.08 -7.20
CA TYR A 312 -5.13 -6.59 -5.97
C TYR A 312 -4.28 -6.76 -4.72
N GLY A 313 -3.25 -7.59 -4.78
CA GLY A 313 -2.26 -7.80 -3.73
C GLY A 313 -1.20 -8.79 -4.15
N LEU A 314 0.06 -8.37 -4.19
CA LEU A 314 1.19 -9.20 -4.59
C LEU A 314 1.84 -9.92 -3.39
N GLY A 315 1.39 -9.62 -2.15
CA GLY A 315 2.10 -9.97 -0.92
C GLY A 315 3.27 -9.04 -0.65
N ASP A 316 4.12 -9.39 0.28
CA ASP A 316 5.32 -8.63 0.61
C ASP A 316 6.49 -9.01 -0.32
N PHE A 317 7.34 -8.06 -0.64
CA PHE A 317 8.62 -8.33 -1.28
C PHE A 317 9.72 -8.54 -0.24
N ILE A 318 9.66 -7.76 0.84
CA ILE A 318 10.56 -7.87 1.99
C ILE A 318 9.75 -7.63 3.26
N ILE A 319 9.82 -8.54 4.23
CA ILE A 319 9.11 -8.43 5.50
C ILE A 319 10.08 -8.47 6.69
N GLN A 320 10.44 -7.31 7.24
CA GLN A 320 11.39 -7.15 8.33
C GLN A 320 10.85 -6.24 9.44
N LEU A 321 9.82 -6.70 10.15
CA LEU A 321 9.11 -5.94 11.19
C LEU A 321 9.74 -6.01 12.58
N GLU A 322 10.81 -6.78 12.74
CA GLU A 322 11.46 -7.02 14.04
C GLU A 322 13.00 -6.90 13.96
N THR A 323 13.51 -6.11 12.99
CA THR A 323 14.95 -5.88 12.81
C THR A 323 15.34 -4.41 12.77
N PHE A 324 14.42 -3.48 13.03
CA PHE A 324 14.78 -2.07 13.24
C PHE A 324 15.56 -1.87 14.53
N GLU A 325 16.45 -0.88 14.56
CA GLU A 325 17.47 -0.72 15.62
C GLU A 325 16.95 -0.02 16.87
N ARG A 326 15.89 0.79 16.77
CA ARG A 326 15.33 1.58 17.89
C ARG A 326 13.81 1.61 17.77
N ALA A 327 13.17 1.70 18.93
CA ALA A 327 11.72 1.86 19.03
C ALA A 327 11.39 3.06 19.93
N PRO A 328 10.31 3.81 19.66
CA PRO A 328 9.88 4.89 20.54
C PRO A 328 9.31 4.35 21.86
N ALA A 329 9.33 5.18 22.90
CA ALA A 329 8.78 4.84 24.22
C ALA A 329 7.31 4.37 24.14
N ASP A 330 6.52 4.96 23.22
CA ASP A 330 5.12 4.59 22.97
C ASP A 330 4.97 3.11 22.58
N MET A 331 5.91 2.57 21.81
CA MET A 331 5.87 1.16 21.42
C MET A 331 6.10 0.23 22.61
N PHE A 332 7.02 0.60 23.50
CA PHE A 332 7.24 -0.12 24.77
C PHE A 332 6.03 -0.02 25.68
N ALA A 333 5.46 1.18 25.84
CA ALA A 333 4.29 1.41 26.67
C ALA A 333 3.07 0.61 26.23
N LYS A 334 2.81 0.49 24.90
CA LYS A 334 1.75 -0.38 24.35
C LYS A 334 1.89 -1.84 24.78
N GLN A 335 3.10 -2.30 25.06
CA GLN A 335 3.39 -3.65 25.56
C GLN A 335 3.55 -3.71 27.09
N LYS A 336 3.26 -2.62 27.82
CA LYS A 336 3.47 -2.50 29.28
C LYS A 336 4.94 -2.78 29.67
N LEU A 337 5.86 -2.24 28.90
CA LEU A 337 7.30 -2.26 29.10
C LEU A 337 7.83 -0.85 29.38
N ASN A 338 9.02 -0.78 29.95
CA ASN A 338 9.76 0.48 30.11
C ASN A 338 10.50 0.80 28.80
N GLY A 339 10.60 2.07 28.41
CA GLY A 339 11.31 2.50 27.20
C GLY A 339 12.82 2.21 27.20
N ASN A 340 13.40 1.79 28.35
CA ASN A 340 14.79 1.35 28.47
C ASN A 340 14.95 -0.18 28.39
N ASP A 341 13.86 -0.93 28.25
CA ASP A 341 13.95 -2.37 28.05
C ASP A 341 14.59 -2.69 26.69
N ARG A 342 15.11 -3.91 26.55
CA ARG A 342 15.75 -4.33 25.29
C ARG A 342 14.70 -4.59 24.20
N LEU A 343 15.07 -4.36 22.94
CA LEU A 343 14.20 -4.58 21.78
C LEU A 343 13.75 -6.04 21.65
N ASP A 344 14.61 -7.01 21.96
CA ASP A 344 14.23 -8.42 21.90
C ASP A 344 13.13 -8.77 22.93
N VAL A 345 13.13 -8.12 24.10
CA VAL A 345 12.03 -8.23 25.08
C VAL A 345 10.75 -7.64 24.51
N LEU A 346 10.83 -6.46 23.88
CA LEU A 346 9.71 -5.82 23.20
C LEU A 346 9.11 -6.73 22.13
N PHE A 347 9.93 -7.26 21.22
CA PHE A 347 9.49 -8.13 20.15
C PHE A 347 8.88 -9.43 20.67
N ASN A 348 9.51 -10.06 21.65
CA ASN A 348 8.98 -11.28 22.26
C ASN A 348 7.63 -11.05 22.92
N LYS A 349 7.45 -9.93 23.62
CA LYS A 349 6.17 -9.63 24.27
C LYS A 349 5.09 -9.27 23.25
N ARG A 350 5.43 -8.49 22.22
CA ARG A 350 4.51 -8.16 21.12
C ARG A 350 4.02 -9.40 20.41
N SER A 351 4.92 -10.32 20.08
CA SER A 351 4.61 -11.56 19.37
C SER A 351 4.06 -12.68 20.26
N GLY A 352 3.96 -12.47 21.57
CA GLY A 352 3.61 -13.56 22.49
C GLY A 352 4.60 -14.72 22.43
N ASN A 353 5.89 -14.40 22.38
CA ASN A 353 7.01 -15.34 22.18
C ASN A 353 6.87 -16.15 20.87
N GLY A 354 6.62 -15.48 19.76
CA GLY A 354 6.56 -16.08 18.42
C GLY A 354 5.26 -16.84 18.12
N LYS A 355 4.14 -16.45 18.73
CA LYS A 355 2.86 -17.14 18.56
C LYS A 355 1.80 -16.29 17.84
N ARG A 356 2.06 -15.02 17.57
CA ARG A 356 1.09 -14.10 16.95
C ARG A 356 1.77 -12.93 16.22
N GLY A 357 1.03 -12.33 15.30
CA GLY A 357 1.45 -11.17 14.51
C GLY A 357 1.96 -11.57 13.13
N LEU A 358 2.11 -10.59 12.24
CA LEU A 358 2.47 -10.82 10.84
C LEU A 358 3.76 -11.63 10.69
N CYS A 359 4.78 -11.37 11.50
CA CYS A 359 6.07 -12.08 11.46
C CYS A 359 5.99 -13.58 11.80
N TYR A 360 4.84 -14.09 12.24
CA TYR A 360 4.67 -15.45 12.71
C TYR A 360 3.53 -16.20 12.00
N ASP A 361 2.97 -15.58 10.98
CA ASP A 361 1.96 -16.20 10.12
C ASP A 361 2.61 -16.53 8.77
N PRO A 362 2.78 -17.83 8.43
CA PRO A 362 3.48 -18.23 7.21
C PRO A 362 2.81 -17.76 5.92
N ILE A 363 1.52 -17.40 5.95
CA ILE A 363 0.84 -16.87 4.76
C ILE A 363 1.37 -15.48 4.37
N MET A 364 1.83 -14.69 5.35
CA MET A 364 2.40 -13.36 5.14
C MET A 364 3.81 -13.38 4.50
N TYR A 365 4.41 -14.58 4.38
CA TYR A 365 5.71 -14.79 3.75
C TYR A 365 5.56 -15.46 2.39
N LYS A 366 4.40 -15.38 1.76
CA LYS A 366 4.12 -15.95 0.44
C LYS A 366 3.66 -14.87 -0.51
N SER A 367 4.42 -14.66 -1.58
CA SER A 367 4.22 -13.57 -2.52
C SER A 367 4.49 -13.99 -3.95
N VAL A 368 4.13 -13.15 -4.90
CA VAL A 368 4.44 -13.35 -6.31
C VAL A 368 5.04 -12.10 -6.93
N ILE A 369 5.98 -12.31 -7.85
CA ILE A 369 6.52 -11.24 -8.69
C ILE A 369 5.99 -11.45 -10.11
N PRO A 370 5.05 -10.64 -10.62
CA PRO A 370 4.63 -10.66 -12.02
C PRO A 370 5.70 -10.03 -12.91
N TYR A 371 5.88 -10.63 -14.07
CA TYR A 371 6.51 -10.04 -15.24
C TYR A 371 5.52 -10.05 -16.40
N TRP A 372 5.35 -8.93 -17.09
CA TRP A 372 4.48 -8.88 -18.27
C TRP A 372 5.05 -8.03 -19.39
N GLU A 373 4.67 -8.39 -20.61
CA GLU A 373 5.01 -7.70 -21.85
C GLU A 373 3.74 -7.22 -22.55
N VAL A 374 3.79 -5.97 -23.02
CA VAL A 374 2.68 -5.36 -23.74
C VAL A 374 3.18 -4.90 -25.11
N GLU A 375 2.51 -5.33 -26.18
CA GLU A 375 2.75 -4.89 -27.54
C GLU A 375 1.43 -4.35 -28.15
N ALA A 376 1.52 -3.19 -28.80
CA ALA A 376 0.34 -2.53 -29.39
C ALA A 376 -0.87 -2.39 -28.43
N GLY A 377 -0.59 -2.21 -27.13
CA GLY A 377 -1.61 -2.05 -26.09
C GLY A 377 -2.20 -3.34 -25.53
N LYS A 378 -1.73 -4.52 -26.00
CA LYS A 378 -2.20 -5.85 -25.56
C LYS A 378 -1.12 -6.59 -24.80
N ILE A 379 -1.51 -7.31 -23.78
CA ILE A 379 -0.61 -8.25 -23.08
C ILE A 379 -0.28 -9.39 -24.04
N VAL A 380 0.99 -9.61 -24.31
CA VAL A 380 1.48 -10.71 -25.18
C VAL A 380 2.19 -11.80 -24.39
N LYS A 381 2.56 -11.52 -23.15
CA LYS A 381 3.18 -12.47 -22.22
C LYS A 381 2.97 -12.01 -20.81
N MET A 382 2.66 -12.93 -19.88
CA MET A 382 2.69 -12.66 -18.46
C MET A 382 3.07 -13.93 -17.70
N THR A 383 4.06 -13.80 -16.83
CA THR A 383 4.55 -14.89 -15.97
C THR A 383 4.68 -14.40 -14.54
N PHE A 384 4.60 -15.33 -13.59
CA PHE A 384 4.64 -15.05 -12.16
C PHE A 384 5.70 -15.93 -11.51
N MET A 385 6.64 -15.31 -10.78
CA MET A 385 7.58 -16.03 -9.93
C MET A 385 7.01 -16.11 -8.52
N PRO A 386 6.78 -17.31 -7.96
CA PRO A 386 6.45 -17.45 -6.56
C PRO A 386 7.70 -17.19 -5.70
N ILE A 387 7.56 -16.40 -4.66
CA ILE A 387 8.62 -16.13 -3.68
C ILE A 387 8.14 -16.41 -2.26
N GLU A 388 9.10 -16.68 -1.39
CA GLU A 388 8.92 -16.80 0.05
C GLU A 388 10.04 -16.01 0.75
N GLU A 389 9.70 -15.26 1.80
CA GLU A 389 10.61 -14.35 2.47
C GLU A 389 11.34 -15.02 3.65
N GLN A 390 11.75 -16.28 3.48
CA GLN A 390 12.58 -17.05 4.42
C GLN A 390 11.97 -17.15 5.84
N PHE A 391 10.69 -17.50 5.91
CA PHE A 391 9.92 -17.60 7.17
C PHE A 391 10.59 -18.47 8.24
N CYS A 392 11.21 -19.58 7.84
CA CYS A 392 11.85 -20.52 8.77
C CYS A 392 13.18 -20.04 9.35
N ASN A 393 13.71 -18.91 8.86
CA ASN A 393 14.95 -18.34 9.36
C ASN A 393 14.76 -17.63 10.71
N SER A 394 15.87 -17.41 11.41
CA SER A 394 15.86 -16.60 12.63
C SER A 394 15.42 -15.16 12.32
N ARG A 395 14.89 -14.45 13.33
CA ARG A 395 14.50 -13.03 13.24
C ARG A 395 15.55 -12.17 12.52
N GLY A 396 16.84 -12.40 12.76
CA GLY A 396 17.92 -11.64 12.16
C GLY A 396 18.25 -12.01 10.70
N SER A 397 17.69 -13.07 10.14
CA SER A 397 17.94 -13.55 8.78
C SER A 397 16.69 -13.72 7.92
N ALA A 398 15.50 -13.83 8.52
CA ALA A 398 14.23 -13.88 7.80
C ALA A 398 13.92 -12.57 7.05
N GLY A 399 12.98 -12.62 6.14
CA GLY A 399 12.35 -11.46 5.51
C GLY A 399 12.91 -11.05 4.16
N PHE A 400 13.95 -11.68 3.65
CA PHE A 400 14.40 -11.48 2.27
C PHE A 400 13.79 -12.52 1.31
N PRO A 401 13.42 -12.12 0.07
CA PRO A 401 12.75 -12.99 -0.88
C PRO A 401 13.66 -14.05 -1.46
N GLN A 402 13.16 -15.26 -1.56
CA GLN A 402 13.75 -16.34 -2.37
C GLN A 402 12.66 -17.01 -3.20
N LYS A 403 12.98 -17.51 -4.39
CA LYS A 403 12.04 -18.28 -5.19
C LYS A 403 11.65 -19.57 -4.45
N ASN A 404 10.37 -19.84 -4.40
CA ASN A 404 9.86 -21.06 -3.80
C ASN A 404 8.66 -21.62 -4.59
N CYS A 405 8.90 -22.71 -5.31
CA CYS A 405 7.88 -23.38 -6.13
C CYS A 405 7.12 -24.50 -5.39
N GLU A 406 7.46 -24.78 -4.11
CA GLU A 406 6.99 -25.98 -3.40
C GLU A 406 5.86 -25.68 -2.38
N LEU A 407 5.61 -24.42 -2.05
CA LEU A 407 4.64 -24.04 -0.99
C LEU A 407 3.21 -23.83 -1.48
N GLY A 408 2.86 -24.28 -2.69
CA GLY A 408 1.52 -24.09 -3.24
C GLY A 408 1.17 -22.61 -3.49
N ILE A 409 2.17 -21.73 -3.62
CA ILE A 409 1.96 -20.28 -3.76
C ILE A 409 1.26 -19.97 -5.08
N MET A 410 1.69 -20.62 -6.17
CA MET A 410 1.11 -20.38 -7.49
C MET A 410 -0.28 -20.96 -7.63
N GLU A 411 -0.53 -22.15 -7.06
CA GLU A 411 -1.87 -22.75 -7.01
C GLU A 411 -2.83 -21.83 -6.27
N HIS A 412 -2.42 -21.29 -5.13
CA HIS A 412 -3.21 -20.36 -4.35
C HIS A 412 -3.48 -19.05 -5.09
N PHE A 413 -2.47 -18.45 -5.72
CA PHE A 413 -2.64 -17.23 -6.51
C PHE A 413 -3.54 -17.45 -7.74
N ALA A 414 -3.42 -18.60 -8.41
CA ALA A 414 -4.29 -18.99 -9.52
C ALA A 414 -5.75 -19.14 -9.06
N ASP A 415 -5.98 -19.78 -7.89
CA ASP A 415 -7.33 -19.93 -7.32
C ASP A 415 -7.95 -18.57 -6.98
N LEU A 416 -7.21 -17.68 -6.32
CA LEU A 416 -7.65 -16.31 -6.03
C LEU A 416 -7.98 -15.53 -7.30
N SER A 417 -7.19 -15.69 -8.36
CA SER A 417 -7.36 -14.98 -9.64
C SER A 417 -8.53 -15.53 -10.46
N SER A 418 -8.83 -16.81 -10.31
CA SER A 418 -9.97 -17.45 -10.98
C SER A 418 -11.32 -16.82 -10.59
N LYS A 419 -11.42 -16.26 -9.38
CA LYS A 419 -12.60 -15.52 -8.90
C LYS A 419 -12.91 -14.27 -9.73
N PHE A 420 -11.90 -13.77 -10.47
CA PHE A 420 -12.00 -12.63 -11.39
C PHE A 420 -12.00 -13.05 -12.86
N GLY A 421 -12.15 -14.35 -13.15
CA GLY A 421 -12.14 -14.86 -14.51
C GLY A 421 -10.75 -14.93 -15.15
N THR A 422 -9.69 -14.83 -14.36
CA THR A 422 -8.31 -14.92 -14.86
C THR A 422 -7.77 -16.34 -14.66
N SER A 423 -7.33 -16.98 -15.76
CA SER A 423 -6.76 -18.31 -15.76
C SER A 423 -5.24 -18.26 -15.76
N ILE A 424 -4.63 -18.92 -14.78
CA ILE A 424 -3.16 -19.01 -14.64
C ILE A 424 -2.76 -20.48 -14.61
N ARG A 425 -1.98 -20.88 -15.60
CA ARG A 425 -1.40 -22.22 -15.70
C ARG A 425 -0.04 -22.25 -14.98
N ILE A 426 0.32 -23.39 -14.39
CA ILE A 426 1.61 -23.55 -13.72
C ILE A 426 2.53 -24.36 -14.63
N GLU A 427 3.68 -23.77 -14.99
CA GLU A 427 4.69 -24.38 -15.84
C GLU A 427 6.08 -24.21 -15.23
N ASN A 428 6.77 -25.31 -14.99
CA ASN A 428 8.13 -25.31 -14.39
C ASN A 428 8.22 -24.49 -13.09
N GLY A 429 7.15 -24.52 -12.28
CA GLY A 429 7.05 -23.80 -11.01
C GLY A 429 6.77 -22.29 -11.13
N LEU A 430 6.56 -21.77 -12.33
CA LEU A 430 6.11 -20.40 -12.58
C LEU A 430 4.63 -20.40 -12.97
N GLY A 431 3.93 -19.33 -12.63
CA GLY A 431 2.61 -19.05 -13.19
C GLY A 431 2.73 -18.47 -14.60
N VAL A 432 1.82 -18.85 -15.49
CA VAL A 432 1.72 -18.32 -16.85
C VAL A 432 0.26 -17.96 -17.12
N LEU A 433 0.01 -16.69 -17.46
CA LEU A 433 -1.34 -16.25 -17.83
C LEU A 433 -1.76 -16.92 -19.14
N GLU A 434 -2.96 -17.46 -19.16
CA GLU A 434 -3.62 -17.93 -20.40
C GLU A 434 -4.27 -16.72 -21.10
N LEU A 435 -3.76 -16.35 -22.29
CA LEU A 435 -4.18 -15.21 -23.08
C LEU A 435 -5.29 -15.58 -24.08
#